data_4284e3a45f57cb28912440443b68e2df
#
_entry.id   4284e3a45f57cb28912440443b68e2df
#
_cell.length_a   1.000
_cell.length_b   1.000
_cell.length_c   1.000
_cell.angle_alpha   90.00
_cell.angle_beta   90.00
_cell.angle_gamma   90.00
#
_symmetry.space_group_name_H-M   'P 1'
#
loop_
_entity.id
_entity.type
_entity.pdbx_description
1 polymer ?
#
loop_
_entity_poly.entity_id
_entity_poly.type
_entity_poly.pdbx_seq_one_letter_code
_entity_poly.pdbx_strand_id
1 'polypeptide(L)'
;RKILYADGTEENNFCAMPDPDVKADIIYLCSPNNPTGACLNKEQLKAWVDYANANNSLIIYDAAYEAFITEDDIPRSIMEIEGARTCAIEMCSLSKTAGFTGTRCGYTVIPKELELDGTNIYKLWYRRLSTKFNGVSYPVQCAAAAVFSEEGQKQTRENIAYYKENAKIIADTMDELGIKYTGGVNSPYIWLKCPNNMGSWEFFDYLLNNIYVVGTPGEGFGKNGAGWFRLTSFGDRENTIEAMNRLKSLMKK
;
A
#
# COMPACT_ATOMS: atom_id res chain seq x y z
N ARG A 1 -3.74 4.77 25.76
CA ARG A 1 -2.70 4.66 24.71
C ARG A 1 -2.87 5.85 23.78
N LYS A 2 -1.76 6.40 23.28
CA LYS A 2 -1.74 7.55 22.38
C LYS A 2 -1.40 7.07 20.98
N ILE A 3 -2.12 7.56 19.96
CA ILE A 3 -1.79 7.36 18.55
C ILE A 3 -1.06 8.62 18.09
N LEU A 4 0.08 8.43 17.45
CA LEU A 4 0.87 9.49 16.81
C LEU A 4 0.94 9.17 15.32
N TYR A 5 0.94 10.20 14.50
CA TYR A 5 1.10 10.07 13.06
C TYR A 5 2.45 10.64 12.65
N ALA A 6 3.24 9.84 11.93
CA ALA A 6 4.38 10.32 11.19
C ALA A 6 3.86 10.88 9.86
N ASP A 7 3.99 12.18 9.66
CA ASP A 7 3.36 12.88 8.56
C ASP A 7 4.09 12.60 7.22
N GLY A 8 3.37 11.92 6.30
CA GLY A 8 3.75 11.87 4.89
C GLY A 8 3.26 13.14 4.20
N THR A 9 4.18 13.92 3.65
CA THR A 9 3.91 15.18 2.97
C THR A 9 4.51 15.18 1.57
N GLU A 10 4.16 16.18 0.78
CA GLU A 10 4.75 16.38 -0.54
C GLU A 10 6.28 16.56 -0.47
N GLU A 11 6.79 17.24 0.58
CA GLU A 11 8.22 17.52 0.75
C GLU A 11 9.05 16.27 1.04
N ASN A 12 8.47 15.27 1.69
CA ASN A 12 9.14 13.98 1.96
C ASN A 12 8.69 12.86 1.00
N ASN A 13 8.06 13.22 -0.14
CA ASN A 13 7.50 12.27 -1.11
C ASN A 13 6.56 11.25 -0.47
N PHE A 14 5.81 11.67 0.55
CA PHE A 14 4.89 10.84 1.34
C PHE A 14 5.56 9.63 2.05
N CYS A 15 6.88 9.66 2.21
CA CYS A 15 7.67 8.67 2.93
C CYS A 15 8.11 9.26 4.26
N ALA A 16 7.31 9.08 5.30
CA ALA A 16 7.66 9.55 6.65
C ALA A 16 8.86 8.78 7.21
N MET A 17 9.73 9.48 7.92
CA MET A 17 10.91 8.91 8.57
C MET A 17 10.72 8.88 10.10
N PRO A 18 11.46 8.03 10.82
CA PRO A 18 11.38 8.00 12.28
C PRO A 18 11.87 9.33 12.88
N ASP A 19 11.13 9.82 13.87
CA ASP A 19 11.52 10.97 14.68
C ASP A 19 12.25 10.46 15.94
N PRO A 20 13.53 10.80 16.15
CA PRO A 20 14.29 10.31 17.29
C PRO A 20 13.75 10.80 18.65
N ASP A 21 13.02 11.90 18.68
CA ASP A 21 12.44 12.49 19.88
C ASP A 21 11.09 11.86 20.27
N VAL A 22 10.53 11.02 19.39
CA VAL A 22 9.27 10.31 19.62
C VAL A 22 9.55 8.86 19.96
N LYS A 23 9.05 8.36 21.08
CA LYS A 23 9.10 6.93 21.42
C LYS A 23 7.76 6.26 21.14
N ALA A 24 7.75 5.20 20.35
CA ALA A 24 6.58 4.40 20.04
C ALA A 24 6.81 2.93 20.43
N ASP A 25 5.81 2.28 21.04
CA ASP A 25 5.87 0.84 21.33
C ASP A 25 5.57 0.00 20.09
N ILE A 26 4.66 0.51 19.23
CA ILE A 26 4.23 -0.15 17.99
C ILE A 26 4.29 0.86 16.86
N ILE A 27 4.84 0.45 15.74
CA ILE A 27 5.00 1.24 14.52
C ILE A 27 4.23 0.53 13.40
N TYR A 28 3.31 1.24 12.74
CA TYR A 28 2.63 0.75 11.55
C TYR A 28 3.25 1.38 10.32
N LEU A 29 3.75 0.55 9.42
CA LEU A 29 4.27 0.97 8.10
C LEU A 29 3.49 0.26 7.01
N CYS A 30 3.18 0.97 5.93
CA CYS A 30 2.58 0.40 4.74
C CYS A 30 3.40 0.80 3.51
N SER A 31 4.00 -0.18 2.83
CA SER A 31 4.78 0.07 1.61
C SER A 31 4.65 -1.13 0.66
N PRO A 32 4.18 -0.89 -0.57
CA PRO A 32 3.64 0.36 -1.14
C PRO A 32 2.45 0.91 -0.37
N ASN A 33 2.36 2.23 -0.25
CA ASN A 33 1.39 2.89 0.62
C ASN A 33 0.02 3.07 -0.05
N ASN A 34 -1.02 2.84 0.68
CA ASN A 34 -2.36 3.29 0.39
C ASN A 34 -2.70 4.48 1.34
N PRO A 35 -2.93 5.70 0.85
CA PRO A 35 -3.39 6.06 -0.51
C PRO A 35 -2.32 6.55 -1.50
N THR A 36 -1.12 6.88 -1.05
CA THR A 36 -0.18 7.74 -1.79
C THR A 36 0.56 7.01 -2.92
N GLY A 37 0.58 5.67 -2.90
CA GLY A 37 1.40 4.88 -3.81
C GLY A 37 2.90 4.98 -3.55
N ALA A 38 3.32 5.73 -2.52
CA ALA A 38 4.72 5.87 -2.15
C ALA A 38 5.30 4.55 -1.64
N CYS A 39 6.58 4.33 -1.93
CA CYS A 39 7.32 3.15 -1.50
C CYS A 39 8.55 3.57 -0.70
N LEU A 40 8.78 2.88 0.41
CA LEU A 40 10.00 3.04 1.20
C LEU A 40 11.14 2.25 0.53
N ASN A 41 12.26 2.91 0.27
CA ASN A 41 13.47 2.26 -0.22
C ASN A 41 14.23 1.53 0.90
N LYS A 42 15.33 0.84 0.55
CA LYS A 42 16.14 0.07 1.51
C LYS A 42 16.68 0.92 2.65
N GLU A 43 17.14 2.13 2.36
CA GLU A 43 17.72 3.03 3.37
C GLU A 43 16.63 3.55 4.33
N GLN A 44 15.47 3.90 3.81
CA GLN A 44 14.34 4.36 4.61
C GLN A 44 13.80 3.26 5.51
N LEU A 45 13.64 2.03 4.98
CA LEU A 45 13.25 0.88 5.79
C LEU A 45 14.31 0.53 6.84
N LYS A 46 15.60 0.64 6.50
CA LYS A 46 16.70 0.41 7.44
C LYS A 46 16.63 1.40 8.62
N ALA A 47 16.36 2.68 8.34
CA ALA A 47 16.21 3.67 9.40
C ALA A 47 15.07 3.34 10.37
N TRP A 48 13.93 2.85 9.86
CA TRP A 48 12.82 2.39 10.70
C TRP A 48 13.18 1.15 11.51
N VAL A 49 13.88 0.19 10.91
CA VAL A 49 14.35 -1.04 11.59
C VAL A 49 15.35 -0.70 12.70
N ASP A 50 16.30 0.20 12.42
CA ASP A 50 17.30 0.64 13.43
C ASP A 50 16.64 1.38 14.58
N TYR A 51 15.70 2.27 14.26
CA TYR A 51 14.90 2.97 15.26
C TYR A 51 14.11 1.98 16.14
N ALA A 52 13.45 0.99 15.53
CA ALA A 52 12.66 0.00 16.27
C ALA A 52 13.52 -0.85 17.21
N ASN A 53 14.69 -1.32 16.73
CA ASN A 53 15.61 -2.08 17.55
C ASN A 53 16.20 -1.25 18.70
N ALA A 54 16.53 0.03 18.46
CA ALA A 54 17.05 0.93 19.47
C ALA A 54 16.05 1.26 20.58
N ASN A 55 14.75 1.26 20.25
CA ASN A 55 13.66 1.61 21.18
C ASN A 55 12.87 0.42 21.73
N ASN A 56 13.25 -0.81 21.38
CA ASN A 56 12.48 -2.04 21.70
C ASN A 56 11.04 -1.94 21.22
N SER A 57 10.83 -1.44 19.99
CA SER A 57 9.53 -1.25 19.35
C SER A 57 9.22 -2.40 18.40
N LEU A 58 7.93 -2.65 18.17
CA LEU A 58 7.46 -3.62 17.18
C LEU A 58 6.99 -2.91 15.91
N ILE A 59 7.57 -3.25 14.77
CA ILE A 59 7.05 -2.84 13.47
C ILE A 59 5.98 -3.84 13.01
N ILE A 60 4.82 -3.33 12.64
CA ILE A 60 3.79 -4.04 11.88
C ILE A 60 3.85 -3.49 10.45
N TYR A 61 4.40 -4.30 9.55
CA TYR A 61 4.62 -3.93 8.16
C TYR A 61 3.52 -4.48 7.26
N ASP A 62 2.75 -3.59 6.63
CA ASP A 62 1.71 -3.94 5.67
C ASP A 62 2.31 -3.99 4.25
N ALA A 63 2.47 -5.20 3.73
CA ALA A 63 3.00 -5.51 2.40
C ALA A 63 1.89 -5.90 1.40
N ALA A 64 0.65 -5.44 1.61
CA ALA A 64 -0.50 -5.88 0.80
C ALA A 64 -0.36 -5.59 -0.70
N TYR A 65 0.53 -4.70 -1.10
CA TYR A 65 0.75 -4.30 -2.50
C TYR A 65 2.14 -4.69 -3.04
N GLU A 66 2.89 -5.54 -2.33
CA GLU A 66 4.27 -5.94 -2.68
C GLU A 66 4.40 -6.47 -4.12
N ALA A 67 3.35 -7.16 -4.62
CA ALA A 67 3.34 -7.72 -5.96
C ALA A 67 3.41 -6.68 -7.08
N PHE A 68 3.11 -5.41 -6.79
CA PHE A 68 3.21 -4.30 -7.74
C PHE A 68 4.61 -3.74 -7.88
N ILE A 69 5.52 -4.06 -6.95
CA ILE A 69 6.92 -3.57 -6.96
C ILE A 69 7.67 -4.23 -8.11
N THR A 70 8.31 -3.40 -8.94
CA THR A 70 9.11 -3.83 -10.10
C THR A 70 10.49 -3.19 -10.16
N GLU A 71 10.75 -2.19 -9.32
CA GLU A 71 12.06 -1.55 -9.20
C GLU A 71 12.92 -2.30 -8.19
N ASP A 72 14.18 -2.58 -8.54
CA ASP A 72 15.08 -3.44 -7.76
C ASP A 72 15.57 -2.80 -6.46
N ASP A 73 15.48 -1.47 -6.34
CA ASP A 73 15.88 -0.71 -5.15
C ASP A 73 14.78 -0.62 -4.09
N ILE A 74 13.56 -1.03 -4.44
CA ILE A 74 12.41 -1.08 -3.54
C ILE A 74 12.24 -2.50 -3.00
N PRO A 75 12.42 -2.73 -1.68
CA PRO A 75 12.23 -4.05 -1.08
C PRO A 75 10.77 -4.50 -1.16
N ARG A 76 10.54 -5.76 -1.50
CA ARG A 76 9.20 -6.37 -1.46
C ARG A 76 8.81 -6.80 -0.05
N SER A 77 9.79 -7.07 0.78
CA SER A 77 9.62 -7.53 2.14
C SER A 77 10.50 -6.74 3.09
N ILE A 78 9.99 -6.39 4.26
CA ILE A 78 10.82 -5.80 5.32
C ILE A 78 11.87 -6.80 5.80
N MET A 79 11.66 -8.11 5.58
CA MET A 79 12.61 -9.16 5.97
C MET A 79 13.90 -9.17 5.13
N GLU A 80 13.96 -8.40 4.05
CA GLU A 80 15.19 -8.13 3.28
C GLU A 80 16.13 -7.15 4.00
N ILE A 81 15.62 -6.44 5.02
CA ILE A 81 16.40 -5.44 5.76
C ILE A 81 17.08 -6.09 6.95
N GLU A 82 18.39 -5.89 7.05
CA GLU A 82 19.18 -6.38 8.18
C GLU A 82 18.64 -5.83 9.51
N GLY A 83 18.40 -6.73 10.48
CA GLY A 83 17.82 -6.41 11.79
C GLY A 83 16.30 -6.42 11.85
N ALA A 84 15.59 -6.57 10.72
CA ALA A 84 14.12 -6.59 10.74
C ALA A 84 13.55 -7.80 11.49
N ARG A 85 14.23 -8.95 11.43
CA ARG A 85 13.76 -10.19 12.05
C ARG A 85 13.67 -10.14 13.58
N THR A 86 14.30 -9.15 14.21
CA THR A 86 14.27 -8.94 15.67
C THR A 86 13.25 -7.89 16.11
N CYS A 87 12.62 -7.16 15.18
CA CYS A 87 11.69 -6.09 15.53
C CYS A 87 10.45 -5.99 14.65
N ALA A 88 10.27 -6.84 13.62
CA ALA A 88 9.18 -6.69 12.66
C ALA A 88 8.35 -7.97 12.47
N ILE A 89 7.06 -7.76 12.24
CA ILE A 89 6.15 -8.73 11.63
C ILE A 89 5.66 -8.17 10.30
N GLU A 90 5.44 -9.04 9.31
CA GLU A 90 4.97 -8.64 7.98
C GLU A 90 3.60 -9.23 7.69
N MET A 91 2.70 -8.42 7.19
CA MET A 91 1.33 -8.78 6.83
C MET A 91 1.17 -8.74 5.31
N CYS A 92 0.86 -9.89 4.71
CA CYS A 92 0.69 -10.06 3.29
C CYS A 92 -0.76 -10.38 2.94
N SER A 93 -1.21 -9.96 1.76
CA SER A 93 -2.59 -10.14 1.31
C SER A 93 -2.66 -10.70 -0.10
N LEU A 94 -3.37 -11.79 -0.29
CA LEU A 94 -3.68 -12.32 -1.62
C LEU A 94 -4.83 -11.57 -2.30
N SER A 95 -5.49 -10.66 -1.59
CA SER A 95 -6.59 -9.86 -2.16
C SER A 95 -6.16 -9.05 -3.38
N LYS A 96 -4.95 -8.47 -3.34
CA LYS A 96 -4.41 -7.62 -4.41
C LYS A 96 -3.49 -8.39 -5.34
N THR A 97 -2.73 -9.33 -4.78
CA THR A 97 -1.77 -10.15 -5.53
C THR A 97 -2.49 -11.12 -6.48
N ALA A 98 -3.53 -11.80 -6.01
CA ALA A 98 -4.17 -12.90 -6.74
C ALA A 98 -5.70 -12.81 -6.81
N GLY A 99 -6.28 -11.63 -6.59
CA GLY A 99 -7.72 -11.41 -6.70
C GLY A 99 -8.57 -12.03 -5.57
N PHE A 100 -7.99 -12.37 -4.42
CA PHE A 100 -8.67 -13.03 -3.31
C PHE A 100 -9.51 -12.10 -2.44
N THR A 101 -9.93 -10.94 -2.97
CA THR A 101 -10.74 -9.96 -2.21
C THR A 101 -12.02 -10.58 -1.65
N GLY A 102 -12.72 -11.38 -2.45
CA GLY A 102 -13.96 -12.08 -2.03
C GLY A 102 -13.73 -13.33 -1.18
N THR A 103 -12.61 -14.02 -1.36
CA THR A 103 -12.29 -15.27 -0.67
C THR A 103 -11.60 -15.07 0.68
N ARG A 104 -11.11 -13.87 0.96
CA ARG A 104 -10.56 -13.43 2.26
C ARG A 104 -9.34 -14.24 2.70
N CYS A 105 -8.22 -14.12 2.01
CA CYS A 105 -6.97 -14.80 2.38
C CYS A 105 -5.80 -13.83 2.45
N GLY A 106 -5.02 -13.95 3.48
CA GLY A 106 -3.74 -13.31 3.69
C GLY A 106 -2.88 -14.17 4.60
N TYR A 107 -1.64 -13.80 4.79
CA TYR A 107 -0.73 -14.48 5.70
C TYR A 107 0.15 -13.47 6.44
N THR A 108 0.70 -13.90 7.56
CA THR A 108 1.59 -13.09 8.39
C THR A 108 2.92 -13.81 8.56
N VAL A 109 4.01 -13.10 8.32
CA VAL A 109 5.37 -13.58 8.56
C VAL A 109 5.82 -13.09 9.91
N ILE A 110 6.10 -14.02 10.83
CA ILE A 110 6.62 -13.72 12.16
C ILE A 110 7.92 -14.52 12.36
N PRO A 111 9.07 -13.84 12.45
CA PRO A 111 10.34 -14.51 12.72
C PRO A 111 10.31 -15.28 14.04
N LYS A 112 10.89 -16.48 14.05
CA LYS A 112 10.93 -17.32 15.26
C LYS A 112 11.78 -16.72 16.38
N GLU A 113 12.75 -15.90 15.98
CA GLU A 113 13.67 -15.16 16.86
C GLU A 113 13.09 -13.86 17.43
N LEU A 114 11.92 -13.42 16.96
CA LEU A 114 11.30 -12.16 17.41
C LEU A 114 10.88 -12.28 18.87
N GLU A 115 11.52 -11.50 19.71
CA GLU A 115 11.30 -11.43 21.14
C GLU A 115 11.20 -9.98 21.62
N LEU A 116 10.19 -9.67 22.41
CA LEU A 116 9.97 -8.36 23.02
C LEU A 116 9.74 -8.55 24.52
N ASP A 117 10.48 -7.82 25.36
CA ASP A 117 10.42 -7.88 26.81
C ASP A 117 10.43 -9.33 27.37
N GLY A 118 11.34 -10.16 26.84
CA GLY A 118 11.48 -11.57 27.24
C GLY A 118 10.33 -12.47 26.75
N THR A 119 9.47 -11.97 25.87
CA THR A 119 8.32 -12.70 25.34
C THR A 119 8.50 -13.01 23.86
N ASN A 120 8.50 -14.29 23.49
CA ASN A 120 8.60 -14.72 22.12
C ASN A 120 7.27 -14.53 21.37
N ILE A 121 7.24 -13.61 20.42
CA ILE A 121 6.03 -13.19 19.68
C ILE A 121 5.51 -14.30 18.77
N TYR A 122 6.42 -15.07 18.12
CA TYR A 122 6.01 -16.19 17.28
C TYR A 122 5.21 -17.25 18.06
N LYS A 123 5.63 -17.61 19.29
CA LYS A 123 4.92 -18.58 20.13
C LYS A 123 3.54 -18.07 20.52
N LEU A 124 3.41 -16.79 20.85
CA LEU A 124 2.12 -16.18 21.17
C LEU A 124 1.19 -16.18 19.96
N TRP A 125 1.69 -15.79 18.80
CA TRP A 125 0.92 -15.77 17.56
C TRP A 125 0.47 -17.18 17.16
N TYR A 126 1.40 -18.15 17.19
CA TYR A 126 1.09 -19.55 16.88
C TYR A 126 -0.02 -20.10 17.77
N ARG A 127 0.07 -19.86 19.10
CA ARG A 127 -0.97 -20.25 20.03
C ARG A 127 -2.31 -19.59 19.71
N ARG A 128 -2.29 -18.28 19.44
CA ARG A 128 -3.52 -17.56 19.11
C ARG A 128 -4.15 -18.09 17.81
N LEU A 129 -3.36 -18.28 16.78
CA LEU A 129 -3.83 -18.78 15.49
C LEU A 129 -4.46 -20.16 15.64
N SER A 130 -3.78 -21.09 16.31
CA SER A 130 -4.22 -22.48 16.44
C SER A 130 -5.36 -22.70 17.46
N THR A 131 -5.67 -21.73 18.32
CA THR A 131 -6.71 -21.86 19.34
C THR A 131 -7.93 -20.96 19.14
N LYS A 132 -7.76 -19.81 18.45
CA LYS A 132 -8.80 -18.79 18.26
C LYS A 132 -9.36 -18.71 16.87
N PHE A 133 -8.54 -18.99 15.84
CA PHE A 133 -8.91 -18.76 14.45
C PHE A 133 -8.82 -20.03 13.59
N ASN A 134 -7.75 -20.82 13.70
CA ASN A 134 -7.44 -22.04 12.94
C ASN A 134 -7.20 -21.83 11.43
N GLY A 135 -7.14 -20.59 10.96
CA GLY A 135 -6.94 -20.24 9.56
C GLY A 135 -8.24 -20.03 8.77
N VAL A 136 -8.08 -19.67 7.50
CA VAL A 136 -9.18 -19.56 6.53
C VAL A 136 -9.69 -20.94 6.14
N SER A 137 -10.82 -21.04 5.45
CA SER A 137 -11.38 -22.33 5.03
C SER A 137 -10.37 -23.14 4.20
N TYR A 138 -10.37 -24.48 4.35
CA TYR A 138 -9.40 -25.37 3.69
C TYR A 138 -9.36 -25.22 2.15
N PRO A 139 -10.50 -25.12 1.43
CA PRO A 139 -10.46 -24.86 -0.02
C PRO A 139 -9.73 -23.56 -0.39
N VAL A 140 -9.88 -22.49 0.43
CA VAL A 140 -9.19 -21.24 0.23
C VAL A 140 -7.69 -21.38 0.52
N GLN A 141 -7.29 -22.20 1.51
CA GLN A 141 -5.88 -22.49 1.74
C GLN A 141 -5.25 -23.25 0.56
N CYS A 142 -5.95 -24.23 -0.01
CA CYS A 142 -5.50 -24.93 -1.20
C CYS A 142 -5.35 -23.98 -2.41
N ALA A 143 -6.32 -23.09 -2.61
CA ALA A 143 -6.24 -22.06 -3.66
C ALA A 143 -5.07 -21.10 -3.41
N ALA A 144 -4.83 -20.68 -2.16
CA ALA A 144 -3.70 -19.86 -1.78
C ALA A 144 -2.35 -20.56 -2.06
N ALA A 145 -2.25 -21.85 -1.76
CA ALA A 145 -1.05 -22.63 -2.10
C ALA A 145 -0.80 -22.68 -3.62
N ALA A 146 -1.87 -22.79 -4.42
CA ALA A 146 -1.77 -22.79 -5.88
C ALA A 146 -1.25 -21.44 -6.44
N VAL A 147 -1.49 -20.31 -5.78
CA VAL A 147 -0.92 -19.00 -6.18
C VAL A 147 0.61 -19.03 -6.23
N PHE A 148 1.25 -19.82 -5.38
CA PHE A 148 2.71 -19.94 -5.30
C PHE A 148 3.29 -21.03 -6.22
N SER A 149 2.46 -21.75 -6.97
CA SER A 149 2.94 -22.65 -8.03
C SER A 149 3.48 -21.84 -9.22
N GLU A 150 4.24 -22.46 -10.11
CA GLU A 150 4.75 -21.83 -11.32
C GLU A 150 3.63 -21.22 -12.18
N GLU A 151 2.56 -21.97 -12.40
CA GLU A 151 1.39 -21.51 -13.15
C GLU A 151 0.64 -20.38 -12.41
N GLY A 152 0.45 -20.50 -11.08
CA GLY A 152 -0.17 -19.46 -10.27
C GLY A 152 0.62 -18.16 -10.29
N GLN A 153 1.93 -18.23 -10.21
CA GLN A 153 2.81 -17.07 -10.30
C GLN A 153 2.77 -16.41 -11.70
N LYS A 154 2.65 -17.20 -12.76
CA LYS A 154 2.46 -16.68 -14.12
C LYS A 154 1.16 -15.89 -14.23
N GLN A 155 0.04 -16.47 -13.82
CA GLN A 155 -1.27 -15.81 -13.84
C GLN A 155 -1.30 -14.56 -12.98
N THR A 156 -0.67 -14.60 -11.81
CA THR A 156 -0.53 -13.42 -10.92
C THR A 156 0.22 -12.30 -11.63
N ARG A 157 1.35 -12.59 -12.28
CA ARG A 157 2.11 -11.57 -13.02
C ARG A 157 1.31 -10.96 -14.18
N GLU A 158 0.53 -11.76 -14.91
CA GLU A 158 -0.35 -11.29 -15.98
C GLU A 158 -1.43 -10.32 -15.44
N ASN A 159 -2.06 -10.65 -14.33
CA ASN A 159 -3.05 -9.78 -13.67
C ASN A 159 -2.42 -8.47 -13.17
N ILE A 160 -1.24 -8.54 -12.54
CA ILE A 160 -0.52 -7.35 -12.08
C ILE A 160 -0.13 -6.47 -13.27
N ALA A 161 0.37 -7.06 -14.36
CA ALA A 161 0.71 -6.32 -15.57
C ALA A 161 -0.51 -5.58 -16.14
N TYR A 162 -1.68 -6.21 -16.17
CA TYR A 162 -2.93 -5.57 -16.59
C TYR A 162 -3.24 -4.31 -15.76
N TYR A 163 -3.15 -4.39 -14.44
CA TYR A 163 -3.40 -3.24 -13.56
C TYR A 163 -2.31 -2.17 -13.66
N LYS A 164 -1.05 -2.57 -13.88
CA LYS A 164 0.05 -1.61 -14.11
C LYS A 164 -0.13 -0.83 -15.40
N GLU A 165 -0.63 -1.46 -16.47
CA GLU A 165 -0.98 -0.75 -17.69
C GLU A 165 -2.13 0.25 -17.47
N ASN A 166 -3.15 -0.10 -16.67
CA ASN A 166 -4.18 0.85 -16.27
C ASN A 166 -3.61 2.02 -15.47
N ALA A 167 -2.70 1.75 -14.54
CA ALA A 167 -2.01 2.80 -13.78
C ALA A 167 -1.23 3.74 -14.70
N LYS A 168 -0.55 3.18 -15.71
CA LYS A 168 0.16 3.99 -16.74
C LYS A 168 -0.78 4.88 -17.54
N ILE A 169 -1.95 4.38 -17.95
CA ILE A 169 -2.96 5.19 -18.67
C ILE A 169 -3.40 6.38 -17.81
N ILE A 170 -3.61 6.19 -16.52
CA ILE A 170 -3.96 7.25 -15.59
C ILE A 170 -2.79 8.23 -15.44
N ALA A 171 -1.59 7.74 -15.20
CA ALA A 171 -0.37 8.54 -15.02
C ALA A 171 -0.07 9.39 -16.28
N ASP A 172 -0.06 8.78 -17.47
CA ASP A 172 0.14 9.49 -18.75
C ASP A 172 -0.91 10.62 -18.94
N THR A 173 -2.14 10.41 -18.43
CA THR A 173 -3.18 11.44 -18.48
C THR A 173 -2.88 12.59 -17.52
N MET A 174 -2.36 12.31 -16.31
CA MET A 174 -1.95 13.35 -15.37
C MET A 174 -0.80 14.18 -15.95
N ASP A 175 0.18 13.52 -16.58
CA ASP A 175 1.29 14.18 -17.25
C ASP A 175 0.81 15.09 -18.40
N GLU A 176 -0.10 14.60 -19.28
CA GLU A 176 -0.68 15.40 -20.36
C GLU A 176 -1.44 16.63 -19.86
N LEU A 177 -2.08 16.53 -18.70
CA LEU A 177 -2.85 17.62 -18.08
C LEU A 177 -2.01 18.52 -17.18
N GLY A 178 -0.73 18.19 -16.95
CA GLY A 178 0.14 18.92 -16.02
C GLY A 178 -0.31 18.81 -14.56
N ILE A 179 -1.03 17.75 -14.21
CA ILE A 179 -1.50 17.49 -12.84
C ILE A 179 -0.41 16.75 -12.08
N LYS A 180 0.02 17.33 -10.95
CA LYS A 180 1.03 16.71 -10.08
C LYS A 180 0.47 15.47 -9.41
N TYR A 181 1.23 14.38 -9.40
CA TYR A 181 0.85 13.12 -8.76
C TYR A 181 2.05 12.33 -8.25
N THR A 182 1.77 11.28 -7.48
CA THR A 182 2.72 10.23 -7.08
C THR A 182 2.06 8.86 -7.16
N GLY A 183 2.85 7.79 -7.12
CA GLY A 183 2.36 6.41 -7.25
C GLY A 183 2.25 5.94 -8.71
N GLY A 184 1.57 4.84 -8.94
CA GLY A 184 1.31 4.26 -10.28
C GLY A 184 2.44 3.39 -10.84
N VAL A 185 3.67 3.44 -10.33
CA VAL A 185 4.80 2.61 -10.77
C VAL A 185 4.87 1.31 -9.97
N ASN A 186 5.07 1.39 -8.67
CA ASN A 186 5.14 0.25 -7.76
C ASN A 186 3.86 0.06 -6.93
N SER A 187 2.76 0.66 -7.37
CA SER A 187 1.49 0.68 -6.66
C SER A 187 0.31 0.78 -7.63
N PRO A 188 -0.86 0.24 -7.29
CA PRO A 188 -2.08 0.45 -8.06
C PRO A 188 -2.73 1.82 -7.84
N TYR A 189 -2.16 2.66 -6.98
CA TYR A 189 -2.74 3.95 -6.61
C TYR A 189 -2.00 5.10 -7.28
N ILE A 190 -2.78 6.07 -7.74
CA ILE A 190 -2.32 7.37 -8.20
C ILE A 190 -2.88 8.42 -7.24
N TRP A 191 -1.99 9.12 -6.55
CA TRP A 191 -2.29 10.16 -5.60
C TRP A 191 -1.99 11.51 -6.25
N LEU A 192 -3.05 12.17 -6.71
CA LEU A 192 -2.94 13.39 -7.49
C LEU A 192 -3.32 14.62 -6.67
N LYS A 193 -2.72 15.75 -6.98
CA LYS A 193 -3.09 17.05 -6.41
C LYS A 193 -4.34 17.55 -7.12
N CYS A 194 -5.35 17.96 -6.35
CA CYS A 194 -6.58 18.51 -6.94
C CYS A 194 -6.25 19.75 -7.79
N PRO A 195 -6.68 19.80 -9.05
CA PRO A 195 -6.38 20.92 -9.93
C PRO A 195 -7.09 22.20 -9.46
N ASN A 196 -6.60 23.36 -9.92
CA ASN A 196 -7.19 24.68 -9.64
C ASN A 196 -7.37 25.02 -8.15
N ASN A 197 -6.52 24.43 -7.29
CA ASN A 197 -6.61 24.56 -5.82
C ASN A 197 -7.96 24.11 -5.22
N MET A 198 -8.70 23.23 -5.90
CA MET A 198 -9.92 22.66 -5.36
C MET A 198 -9.63 21.89 -4.07
N GLY A 199 -10.58 21.89 -3.14
CA GLY A 199 -10.61 20.95 -2.03
C GLY A 199 -10.90 19.54 -2.52
N SER A 200 -10.55 18.53 -1.70
CA SER A 200 -10.70 17.11 -2.08
C SER A 200 -12.16 16.73 -2.38
N TRP A 201 -13.10 17.22 -1.57
CA TRP A 201 -14.53 16.98 -1.76
C TRP A 201 -15.12 17.80 -2.91
N GLU A 202 -14.66 19.03 -3.10
CA GLU A 202 -15.05 19.85 -4.24
C GLU A 202 -14.64 19.18 -5.56
N PHE A 203 -13.42 18.62 -5.62
CA PHE A 203 -12.96 17.87 -6.79
C PHE A 203 -13.73 16.57 -6.99
N PHE A 204 -14.13 15.89 -5.92
CA PHE A 204 -15.02 14.72 -6.00
C PHE A 204 -16.34 15.09 -6.67
N ASP A 205 -17.02 16.14 -6.18
CA ASP A 205 -18.30 16.60 -6.74
C ASP A 205 -18.14 17.09 -8.17
N TYR A 206 -17.02 17.75 -8.47
CA TYR A 206 -16.71 18.21 -9.82
C TYR A 206 -16.59 17.06 -10.83
N LEU A 207 -15.88 15.97 -10.46
CA LEU A 207 -15.77 14.78 -11.30
C LEU A 207 -17.12 14.05 -11.44
N LEU A 208 -17.79 13.83 -10.31
CA LEU A 208 -19.06 13.10 -10.31
C LEU A 208 -20.14 13.78 -11.16
N ASN A 209 -20.33 15.08 -10.96
CA ASN A 209 -21.43 15.81 -11.61
C ASN A 209 -21.16 16.11 -13.10
N ASN A 210 -19.91 16.26 -13.51
CA ASN A 210 -19.59 16.64 -14.89
C ASN A 210 -19.23 15.46 -15.80
N ILE A 211 -18.61 14.40 -15.25
CA ILE A 211 -18.10 13.30 -16.07
C ILE A 211 -18.41 11.91 -15.53
N TYR A 212 -19.15 11.81 -14.43
CA TYR A 212 -19.56 10.54 -13.80
C TYR A 212 -18.37 9.64 -13.43
N VAL A 213 -17.27 10.24 -12.98
CA VAL A 213 -16.08 9.53 -12.49
C VAL A 213 -16.01 9.65 -10.98
N VAL A 214 -15.76 8.53 -10.32
CA VAL A 214 -15.66 8.43 -8.87
C VAL A 214 -14.24 8.01 -8.48
N GLY A 215 -13.66 8.74 -7.55
CA GLY A 215 -12.40 8.41 -6.89
C GLY A 215 -12.52 8.64 -5.39
N THR A 216 -11.41 8.75 -4.68
CA THR A 216 -11.44 8.92 -3.22
C THR A 216 -10.85 10.26 -2.82
N PRO A 217 -11.63 11.15 -2.17
CA PRO A 217 -11.12 12.41 -1.63
C PRO A 217 -10.00 12.17 -0.61
N GLY A 218 -8.92 12.92 -0.73
CA GLY A 218 -7.75 12.74 0.12
C GLY A 218 -8.02 13.01 1.59
N GLU A 219 -8.91 13.95 1.92
CA GLU A 219 -9.34 14.21 3.30
C GLU A 219 -9.91 12.97 4.01
N GLY A 220 -10.45 11.99 3.27
CA GLY A 220 -10.90 10.72 3.81
C GLY A 220 -9.77 9.87 4.43
N PHE A 221 -8.51 10.20 4.14
CA PHE A 221 -7.33 9.55 4.71
C PHE A 221 -6.66 10.35 5.83
N GLY A 222 -7.17 11.52 6.14
CA GLY A 222 -6.66 12.37 7.20
C GLY A 222 -6.33 13.80 6.73
N LYS A 223 -5.96 14.66 7.68
CA LYS A 223 -5.73 16.10 7.45
C LYS A 223 -4.73 16.42 6.33
N ASN A 224 -3.67 15.60 6.19
CA ASN A 224 -2.62 15.80 5.19
C ASN A 224 -3.07 15.40 3.77
N GLY A 225 -4.25 14.80 3.64
CA GLY A 225 -4.88 14.50 2.35
C GLY A 225 -5.71 15.66 1.78
N ALA A 226 -5.84 16.79 2.48
CA ALA A 226 -6.57 17.95 1.99
C ALA A 226 -5.95 18.47 0.68
N GLY A 227 -6.78 18.69 -0.33
CA GLY A 227 -6.34 19.10 -1.66
C GLY A 227 -5.69 17.99 -2.50
N TRP A 228 -5.78 16.75 -2.04
CA TRP A 228 -5.33 15.56 -2.77
C TRP A 228 -6.49 14.62 -3.09
N PHE A 229 -6.28 13.73 -4.05
CA PHE A 229 -7.29 12.80 -4.51
C PHE A 229 -6.65 11.48 -4.95
N ARG A 230 -7.30 10.34 -4.63
CA ARG A 230 -6.79 9.03 -5.04
C ARG A 230 -7.60 8.46 -6.19
N LEU A 231 -6.91 8.10 -7.27
CA LEU A 231 -7.40 7.18 -8.28
C LEU A 231 -6.78 5.79 -8.08
N THR A 232 -7.39 4.78 -8.68
CA THR A 232 -6.93 3.40 -8.60
C THR A 232 -6.95 2.75 -9.97
N SER A 233 -5.97 1.87 -10.21
CA SER A 233 -5.90 1.07 -11.44
C SER A 233 -6.70 -0.23 -11.39
N PHE A 234 -7.35 -0.54 -10.28
CA PHE A 234 -8.20 -1.71 -10.09
C PHE A 234 -9.54 -1.56 -10.81
N GLY A 235 -9.52 -1.46 -12.11
CA GLY A 235 -10.70 -1.30 -12.92
C GLY A 235 -10.59 -2.05 -14.23
N ASP A 236 -11.68 -2.06 -14.96
CA ASP A 236 -11.67 -2.47 -16.36
C ASP A 236 -10.90 -1.46 -17.19
N ARG A 237 -10.15 -1.94 -18.20
CA ARG A 237 -9.30 -1.09 -19.04
C ARG A 237 -10.09 -0.11 -19.88
N GLU A 238 -11.17 -0.56 -20.51
CA GLU A 238 -11.99 0.28 -21.38
C GLU A 238 -12.64 1.41 -20.58
N ASN A 239 -13.13 1.09 -19.38
CA ASN A 239 -13.67 2.08 -18.46
C ASN A 239 -12.61 3.05 -17.96
N THR A 240 -11.38 2.58 -17.75
CA THR A 240 -10.25 3.44 -17.34
C THR A 240 -9.90 4.43 -18.46
N ILE A 241 -9.79 3.96 -19.69
CA ILE A 241 -9.54 4.80 -20.88
C ILE A 241 -10.67 5.83 -21.04
N GLU A 242 -11.92 5.40 -20.95
CA GLU A 242 -13.08 6.29 -21.09
C GLU A 242 -13.08 7.36 -19.99
N ALA A 243 -12.84 6.99 -18.73
CA ALA A 243 -12.75 7.95 -17.63
C ALA A 243 -11.65 9.00 -17.86
N MET A 244 -10.49 8.57 -18.35
CA MET A 244 -9.38 9.49 -18.65
C MET A 244 -9.68 10.39 -19.85
N ASN A 245 -10.36 9.91 -20.88
CA ASN A 245 -10.82 10.74 -22.01
C ASN A 245 -11.84 11.80 -21.57
N ARG A 246 -12.77 11.44 -20.70
CA ARG A 246 -13.72 12.39 -20.11
C ARG A 246 -13.02 13.46 -19.29
N LEU A 247 -12.04 13.05 -18.47
CA LEU A 247 -11.24 13.97 -17.66
C LEU A 247 -10.47 14.96 -18.55
N LYS A 248 -9.79 14.49 -19.60
CA LYS A 248 -9.09 15.34 -20.56
C LYS A 248 -10.04 16.35 -21.21
N SER A 249 -11.24 15.92 -21.58
CA SER A 249 -12.23 16.79 -22.20
C SER A 249 -12.79 17.83 -21.22
N LEU A 250 -12.89 17.50 -19.93
CA LEU A 250 -13.34 18.41 -18.88
C LEU A 250 -12.30 19.48 -18.56
N MET A 251 -11.02 19.08 -18.48
CA MET A 251 -9.92 19.97 -18.07
C MET A 251 -9.40 20.90 -19.19
N LYS A 252 -9.75 20.63 -20.45
CA LYS A 252 -9.40 21.47 -21.60
C LYS A 252 -10.44 22.58 -21.89
N LYS A 253 -11.52 22.63 -21.16
CA LYS A 253 -12.56 23.67 -21.21
C LYS A 253 -12.20 24.83 -20.28
#